data_d96b2d1321b2cc8619f85121bec3cb4d
#
_entry.id   d96b2d1321b2cc8619f85121bec3cb4d
#
_cell.length_a   1.000
_cell.length_b   1.000
_cell.length_c   1.000
_cell.angle_alpha   90.00
_cell.angle_beta   90.00
_cell.angle_gamma   90.00
#
_symmetry.space_group_name_H-M   'P 1'
#
loop_
_entity.id
_entity.type
_entity.pdbx_description
1 polymer ?
#
loop_
_entity_poly.entity_id
_entity_poly.type
_entity_poly.pdbx_seq_one_letter_code
_entity_poly.pdbx_strand_id
1 'polypeptide(L)'
;TIGVTINQGASDNEIFAVKSSDTAHGVTAITETDTYFAIRKESGNLAGVRMICMGEGGATEGLSIRAISGTDNTTKGTTARATVIINVSHINGTGTQARGADANLVAISSDTTVRFIWDVEGSAHADVEWVAFDDYDDLALMEDMQAFLTDSKQDVVYQLEALADMKVVGRNSLHWEDGKLRAMVNFNRLAMVHHGAIGQL
;
A
#
# COMPACT_ATOMS: atom_id res chain seq x y z
N THR A 1 -4.16 36.33 -6.21
CA THR A 1 -2.79 36.70 -5.76
C THR A 1 -1.96 35.45 -5.60
N ILE A 2 -0.77 35.42 -6.20
CA ILE A 2 0.22 34.35 -6.02
C ILE A 2 1.20 34.83 -4.93
N GLY A 3 1.33 34.06 -3.85
CA GLY A 3 2.19 34.42 -2.72
C GLY A 3 3.68 34.34 -3.05
N VAL A 4 4.12 33.23 -3.64
CA VAL A 4 5.51 33.00 -4.09
C VAL A 4 5.51 32.33 -5.45
N THR A 5 6.32 32.87 -6.36
CA THR A 5 6.63 32.25 -7.65
C THR A 5 8.14 32.13 -7.76
N ILE A 6 8.64 30.90 -7.95
CA ILE A 6 10.06 30.65 -8.21
C ILE A 6 10.19 30.21 -9.66
N ASN A 7 10.96 30.96 -10.45
CA ASN A 7 11.22 30.63 -11.85
C ASN A 7 12.73 30.44 -12.03
N GLN A 8 13.15 29.18 -12.25
CA GLN A 8 14.55 28.83 -12.47
C GLN A 8 14.98 28.88 -13.96
N GLY A 9 14.07 29.35 -14.85
CA GLY A 9 14.35 29.37 -16.28
C GLY A 9 14.52 27.96 -16.85
N ALA A 10 15.59 27.75 -17.63
CA ALA A 10 15.91 26.45 -18.22
C ALA A 10 16.79 25.55 -17.32
N SER A 11 17.07 25.96 -16.08
CA SER A 11 17.89 25.15 -15.16
C SER A 11 17.13 23.90 -14.71
N ASP A 12 17.84 22.80 -14.51
CA ASP A 12 17.32 21.50 -14.06
C ASP A 12 17.75 21.12 -12.63
N ASN A 13 18.48 22.03 -11.94
CA ASN A 13 18.90 21.84 -10.56
C ASN A 13 17.73 22.02 -9.57
N GLU A 14 18.02 21.99 -8.28
CA GLU A 14 17.04 22.24 -7.24
C GLU A 14 16.44 23.65 -7.36
N ILE A 15 15.12 23.72 -7.36
CA ILE A 15 14.38 24.99 -7.27
C ILE A 15 14.15 25.42 -5.84
N PHE A 16 14.18 24.46 -4.90
CA PHE A 16 14.07 24.65 -3.48
C PHE A 16 14.87 23.58 -2.74
N ALA A 17 15.68 23.97 -1.80
CA ALA A 17 16.44 23.06 -0.94
C ALA A 17 16.40 23.49 0.52
N VAL A 18 16.31 22.51 1.43
CA VAL A 18 16.40 22.71 2.88
C VAL A 18 17.61 21.95 3.39
N LYS A 19 18.45 22.65 4.14
CA LYS A 19 19.77 22.19 4.55
C LYS A 19 19.96 22.28 6.04
N SER A 20 20.81 21.42 6.59
CA SER A 20 21.26 21.47 7.97
C SER A 20 22.72 21.07 8.07
N SER A 21 23.49 21.77 8.90
CA SER A 21 24.92 21.46 9.10
C SER A 21 25.17 20.17 9.88
N ASP A 22 24.15 19.60 10.49
CA ASP A 22 24.18 18.30 11.18
C ASP A 22 23.72 17.14 10.29
N THR A 23 23.37 17.42 9.05
CA THR A 23 23.12 16.42 8.00
C THR A 23 24.39 16.22 7.18
N ALA A 24 24.81 14.99 6.93
CA ALA A 24 26.04 14.68 6.21
C ALA A 24 25.92 13.41 5.34
N HIS A 25 24.83 13.29 4.57
CA HIS A 25 24.64 12.13 3.70
C HIS A 25 25.68 12.03 2.56
N GLY A 26 25.98 10.83 2.10
CA GLY A 26 26.98 10.60 1.06
C GLY A 26 26.47 10.69 -0.40
N VAL A 27 25.20 11.04 -0.64
CA VAL A 27 24.55 10.97 -1.97
C VAL A 27 24.74 12.28 -2.74
N THR A 28 26.00 12.69 -2.92
CA THR A 28 26.38 13.98 -3.54
C THR A 28 26.16 14.06 -5.05
N ALA A 29 25.84 12.94 -5.70
CA ALA A 29 25.46 12.93 -7.12
C ALA A 29 24.03 13.46 -7.37
N ILE A 30 23.21 13.58 -6.31
CA ILE A 30 21.81 14.00 -6.40
C ILE A 30 21.63 15.41 -5.85
N THR A 31 22.20 15.69 -4.67
CA THR A 31 22.13 16.99 -3.98
C THR A 31 23.39 17.20 -3.13
N GLU A 32 23.54 18.36 -2.50
CA GLU A 32 24.68 18.66 -1.65
C GLU A 32 24.56 17.91 -0.30
N THR A 33 25.70 17.61 0.32
CA THR A 33 25.82 16.72 1.48
C THR A 33 24.99 17.14 2.71
N ASP A 34 24.69 18.42 2.86
CA ASP A 34 23.92 19.00 3.95
C ASP A 34 22.41 19.17 3.64
N THR A 35 21.96 18.72 2.45
CA THR A 35 20.58 18.85 2.00
C THR A 35 19.75 17.65 2.49
N TYR A 36 18.71 17.89 3.28
CA TYR A 36 17.81 16.82 3.70
C TYR A 36 16.45 16.84 2.98
N PHE A 37 16.11 17.93 2.28
CA PHE A 37 14.93 18.01 1.42
C PHE A 37 15.20 18.91 0.23
N ALA A 38 14.79 18.46 -0.96
CA ALA A 38 14.86 19.28 -2.17
C ALA A 38 13.66 19.06 -3.08
N ILE A 39 13.35 20.07 -3.89
CA ILE A 39 12.40 19.98 -5.00
C ILE A 39 13.13 20.39 -6.26
N ARG A 40 12.99 19.60 -7.32
CA ARG A 40 13.52 19.90 -8.65
C ARG A 40 12.57 19.46 -9.76
N LYS A 41 12.86 19.85 -10.97
CA LYS A 41 12.20 19.33 -12.17
C LYS A 41 12.59 17.87 -12.39
N GLU A 42 11.61 17.01 -12.71
CA GLU A 42 11.86 15.59 -12.93
C GLU A 42 12.64 15.33 -14.23
N SER A 43 12.29 16.03 -15.29
CA SER A 43 12.91 15.90 -16.60
C SER A 43 13.13 17.26 -17.24
N GLY A 44 14.28 17.46 -17.87
CA GLY A 44 14.66 18.72 -18.51
C GLY A 44 13.61 19.26 -19.48
N ASN A 45 13.08 18.41 -20.36
CA ASN A 45 12.16 18.80 -21.43
C ASN A 45 10.70 18.38 -21.20
N LEU A 46 10.45 17.43 -20.29
CA LEU A 46 9.11 16.86 -20.09
C LEU A 46 8.43 17.37 -18.80
N ALA A 47 9.08 18.30 -18.11
CA ALA A 47 8.62 18.82 -16.82
C ALA A 47 8.46 17.72 -15.73
N GLY A 48 7.43 17.82 -14.89
CA GLY A 48 7.26 17.00 -13.69
C GLY A 48 7.98 17.58 -12.48
N VAL A 49 7.68 17.07 -11.31
CA VAL A 49 8.30 17.48 -10.03
C VAL A 49 8.82 16.26 -9.33
N ARG A 50 10.07 16.32 -8.90
CA ARG A 50 10.68 15.35 -7.98
C ARG A 50 10.88 16.00 -6.61
N MET A 51 10.33 15.35 -5.59
CA MET A 51 10.63 15.62 -4.18
C MET A 51 11.71 14.63 -3.73
N ILE A 52 12.77 15.13 -3.13
CA ILE A 52 13.92 14.34 -2.67
C ILE A 52 14.02 14.55 -1.16
N CYS A 53 14.02 13.46 -0.41
CA CYS A 53 14.19 13.46 1.03
C CYS A 53 15.37 12.54 1.38
N MET A 54 16.31 13.05 2.16
CA MET A 54 17.52 12.34 2.57
C MET A 54 17.46 12.05 4.06
N GLY A 55 17.66 10.79 4.43
CA GLY A 55 17.82 10.34 5.80
C GLY A 55 19.12 9.54 5.92
N GLU A 56 19.85 9.68 7.01
CA GLU A 56 21.14 9.03 7.23
C GLU A 56 21.03 7.73 8.02
N GLY A 57 19.98 7.58 8.81
CA GLY A 57 19.83 6.48 9.76
C GLY A 57 18.72 5.52 9.40
N GLY A 58 18.89 4.24 9.73
CA GLY A 58 17.86 3.22 9.57
C GLY A 58 16.75 3.26 10.63
N ALA A 59 16.85 4.17 11.61
CA ALA A 59 15.87 4.31 12.70
C ALA A 59 14.87 5.45 12.49
N THR A 60 14.97 6.19 11.36
CA THR A 60 14.07 7.30 11.03
C THR A 60 13.56 7.17 9.60
N GLU A 61 12.34 7.62 9.36
CA GLU A 61 11.76 7.69 8.04
C GLU A 61 12.44 8.77 7.20
N GLY A 62 12.77 8.49 5.95
CA GLY A 62 13.27 9.50 5.01
C GLY A 62 12.19 10.53 4.67
N LEU A 63 10.92 10.11 4.58
CA LEU A 63 9.75 10.94 4.34
C LEU A 63 8.57 10.43 5.17
N SER A 64 7.94 11.32 5.94
CA SER A 64 6.65 11.06 6.58
C SER A 64 5.60 12.06 6.08
N ILE A 65 4.47 11.56 5.57
CA ILE A 65 3.32 12.38 5.18
C ILE A 65 2.22 12.16 6.21
N ARG A 66 1.94 13.18 7.01
CA ARG A 66 0.91 13.14 8.06
C ARG A 66 -0.20 14.12 7.75
N ALA A 67 -1.42 13.62 7.54
CA ALA A 67 -2.62 14.43 7.39
C ALA A 67 -3.57 14.18 8.58
N ILE A 68 -4.18 15.25 9.10
CA ILE A 68 -5.09 15.19 10.25
C ILE A 68 -6.43 15.77 9.84
N SER A 69 -7.51 15.02 10.08
CA SER A 69 -8.89 15.42 9.83
C SER A 69 -9.67 15.46 11.15
N GLY A 70 -10.62 16.39 11.26
CA GLY A 70 -11.47 16.53 12.45
C GLY A 70 -12.62 15.54 12.51
N THR A 71 -12.97 14.90 11.38
CA THR A 71 -14.06 13.93 11.28
C THR A 71 -13.71 12.82 10.28
N ASP A 72 -14.24 11.62 10.54
CA ASP A 72 -14.05 10.48 9.66
C ASP A 72 -15.02 10.50 8.48
N ASN A 73 -14.55 10.15 7.30
CA ASN A 73 -15.39 9.79 6.16
C ASN A 73 -15.37 8.26 6.00
N THR A 74 -16.51 7.64 6.25
CA THR A 74 -16.67 6.19 6.21
C THR A 74 -17.32 5.69 4.90
N THR A 75 -17.69 6.61 4.00
CA THR A 75 -18.30 6.27 2.71
C THR A 75 -17.33 5.42 1.86
N LYS A 76 -17.83 4.31 1.33
CA LYS A 76 -17.11 3.45 0.40
C LYS A 76 -17.81 3.52 -0.97
N GLY A 77 -17.12 4.07 -1.94
CA GLY A 77 -17.66 4.22 -3.30
C GLY A 77 -16.79 5.13 -4.14
N THR A 78 -17.10 5.25 -5.42
CA THR A 78 -16.31 6.00 -6.41
C THR A 78 -16.24 7.52 -6.17
N THR A 79 -17.11 8.05 -5.29
CA THR A 79 -17.12 9.45 -4.89
C THR A 79 -16.63 9.69 -3.46
N ALA A 80 -16.10 8.64 -2.81
CA ALA A 80 -15.59 8.74 -1.45
C ALA A 80 -14.44 9.75 -1.35
N ARG A 81 -14.28 10.33 -0.16
CA ARG A 81 -13.19 11.24 0.18
C ARG A 81 -12.35 10.62 1.29
N ALA A 82 -11.07 10.93 1.29
CA ALA A 82 -10.12 10.50 2.30
C ALA A 82 -9.30 11.70 2.80
N THR A 83 -8.67 11.55 3.95
CA THR A 83 -7.79 12.59 4.51
C THR A 83 -6.56 12.82 3.62
N VAL A 84 -6.07 11.77 2.94
CA VAL A 84 -5.04 11.86 1.90
C VAL A 84 -5.63 11.31 0.60
N ILE A 85 -5.48 12.04 -0.48
CA ILE A 85 -5.89 11.63 -1.83
C ILE A 85 -4.70 11.79 -2.78
N ILE A 86 -4.37 10.71 -3.49
CA ILE A 86 -3.48 10.74 -4.65
C ILE A 86 -4.36 10.73 -5.89
N ASN A 87 -4.41 11.85 -6.63
CA ASN A 87 -5.23 11.99 -7.82
C ASN A 87 -4.35 12.02 -9.06
N VAL A 88 -4.58 11.08 -9.98
CA VAL A 88 -3.84 10.93 -11.22
C VAL A 88 -4.79 11.07 -12.40
N SER A 89 -4.49 12.01 -13.30
CA SER A 89 -5.31 12.33 -14.47
C SER A 89 -4.50 12.34 -15.75
N HIS A 90 -5.19 12.27 -16.88
CA HIS A 90 -4.63 12.47 -18.22
C HIS A 90 -4.92 13.90 -18.69
N ILE A 91 -3.99 14.50 -19.45
CA ILE A 91 -4.19 15.81 -20.09
C ILE A 91 -5.24 15.68 -21.19
N ASN A 92 -6.19 16.62 -21.23
CA ASN A 92 -7.21 16.72 -22.27
C ASN A 92 -7.35 18.19 -22.69
N GLY A 93 -6.63 18.60 -23.70
CA GLY A 93 -6.57 20.00 -24.13
C GLY A 93 -6.09 20.92 -23.01
N THR A 94 -6.93 21.85 -22.56
CA THR A 94 -6.67 22.75 -21.44
C THR A 94 -7.17 22.21 -20.09
N GLY A 95 -7.75 21.03 -20.08
CA GLY A 95 -8.30 20.37 -18.87
C GLY A 95 -7.67 19.00 -18.62
N THR A 96 -8.38 18.21 -17.83
CA THR A 96 -7.99 16.84 -17.47
C THR A 96 -9.14 15.87 -17.70
N GLN A 97 -8.81 14.60 -17.90
CA GLN A 97 -9.77 13.49 -17.98
C GLN A 97 -9.24 12.27 -17.22
N ALA A 98 -10.08 11.27 -17.02
CA ALA A 98 -9.66 10.00 -16.48
C ALA A 98 -8.57 9.35 -17.37
N ARG A 99 -7.71 8.58 -16.75
CA ARG A 99 -6.74 7.72 -17.47
C ARG A 99 -7.50 6.63 -18.24
N GLY A 100 -6.88 6.13 -19.33
CA GLY A 100 -7.41 4.96 -20.05
C GLY A 100 -7.30 3.67 -19.24
N ALA A 101 -8.03 2.64 -19.66
CA ALA A 101 -7.95 1.30 -19.10
C ALA A 101 -6.48 0.81 -19.05
N ASP A 102 -6.19 -0.07 -18.12
CA ASP A 102 -4.85 -0.65 -17.85
C ASP A 102 -3.75 0.39 -17.50
N ALA A 103 -4.10 1.67 -17.27
CA ALA A 103 -3.11 2.68 -16.93
C ALA A 103 -2.67 2.58 -15.46
N ASN A 104 -1.37 2.59 -15.21
CA ASN A 104 -0.82 2.66 -13.86
C ASN A 104 -1.14 4.02 -13.22
N LEU A 105 -1.66 4.00 -11.98
CA LEU A 105 -1.92 5.20 -11.18
C LEU A 105 -0.76 5.52 -10.25
N VAL A 106 -0.36 4.54 -9.46
CA VAL A 106 0.71 4.67 -8.45
C VAL A 106 1.59 3.44 -8.51
N ALA A 107 2.89 3.66 -8.51
CA ALA A 107 3.88 2.59 -8.37
C ALA A 107 4.78 2.84 -7.16
N ILE A 108 5.16 1.77 -6.47
CA ILE A 108 6.20 1.78 -5.44
C ILE A 108 7.38 1.00 -5.97
N SER A 109 8.57 1.63 -5.92
CA SER A 109 9.80 1.06 -6.46
C SER A 109 10.87 0.96 -5.37
N SER A 110 11.75 -0.02 -5.52
CA SER A 110 13.05 -0.06 -4.85
C SER A 110 14.11 0.29 -5.89
N ASP A 111 14.70 1.47 -5.75
CA ASP A 111 15.55 2.08 -6.77
C ASP A 111 14.84 2.11 -8.14
N THR A 112 15.36 1.43 -9.15
CA THR A 112 14.79 1.38 -10.51
C THR A 112 13.79 0.24 -10.73
N THR A 113 13.58 -0.63 -9.75
CA THR A 113 12.70 -1.81 -9.86
C THR A 113 11.35 -1.52 -9.19
N VAL A 114 10.28 -1.55 -9.99
CA VAL A 114 8.90 -1.43 -9.48
C VAL A 114 8.54 -2.72 -8.73
N ARG A 115 7.97 -2.57 -7.54
CA ARG A 115 7.54 -3.69 -6.67
C ARG A 115 6.03 -3.79 -6.55
N PHE A 116 5.32 -2.67 -6.55
CA PHE A 116 3.87 -2.63 -6.44
C PHE A 116 3.30 -1.61 -7.41
N ILE A 117 2.13 -1.91 -7.99
CA ILE A 117 1.38 -1.01 -8.86
C ILE A 117 -0.09 -1.04 -8.45
N TRP A 118 -0.73 0.14 -8.45
CA TRP A 118 -2.18 0.27 -8.48
C TRP A 118 -2.58 0.87 -9.82
N ASP A 119 -3.54 0.23 -10.49
CA ASP A 119 -4.04 0.66 -11.79
C ASP A 119 -5.36 1.44 -11.72
N VAL A 120 -5.83 1.93 -12.85
CA VAL A 120 -7.05 2.72 -12.97
C VAL A 120 -8.32 1.91 -12.70
N GLU A 121 -8.27 0.60 -12.85
CA GLU A 121 -9.39 -0.33 -12.63
C GLU A 121 -9.53 -0.71 -11.15
N GLY A 122 -8.61 -0.24 -10.31
CA GLY A 122 -8.61 -0.50 -8.87
C GLY A 122 -7.92 -1.80 -8.49
N SER A 123 -7.20 -2.43 -9.42
CA SER A 123 -6.40 -3.62 -9.14
C SER A 123 -5.06 -3.24 -8.52
N ALA A 124 -4.55 -4.11 -7.68
CA ALA A 124 -3.22 -4.00 -7.09
C ALA A 124 -2.36 -5.17 -7.56
N HIS A 125 -1.16 -4.85 -8.00
CA HIS A 125 -0.20 -5.79 -8.55
C HIS A 125 1.08 -5.79 -7.72
N ALA A 126 1.59 -6.95 -7.36
CA ALA A 126 2.89 -7.14 -6.72
C ALA A 126 3.85 -7.86 -7.67
N ASP A 127 5.13 -7.51 -7.63
CA ASP A 127 6.19 -8.11 -8.46
C ASP A 127 6.37 -9.61 -8.18
N VAL A 128 6.28 -10.00 -6.91
CA VAL A 128 6.44 -11.40 -6.48
C VAL A 128 5.13 -11.91 -5.90
N GLU A 129 4.74 -11.42 -4.72
CA GLU A 129 3.56 -11.88 -4.00
C GLU A 129 3.06 -10.86 -2.98
N TRP A 130 1.84 -11.05 -2.49
CA TRP A 130 1.29 -10.37 -1.34
C TRP A 130 1.37 -11.31 -0.14
N VAL A 131 2.22 -10.97 0.82
CA VAL A 131 2.38 -11.73 2.05
C VAL A 131 1.57 -11.06 3.16
N ALA A 132 0.86 -11.85 3.95
CA ALA A 132 0.19 -11.35 5.14
C ALA A 132 1.22 -10.82 6.15
N PHE A 133 0.97 -9.65 6.72
CA PHE A 133 1.78 -9.08 7.80
C PHE A 133 1.12 -9.46 9.14
N ASP A 134 1.15 -10.74 9.46
CA ASP A 134 0.65 -11.30 10.72
C ASP A 134 1.50 -12.49 11.16
N ASP A 135 1.22 -13.02 12.35
CA ASP A 135 1.93 -14.15 12.96
C ASP A 135 1.18 -15.49 12.79
N TYR A 136 0.17 -15.54 11.90
CA TYR A 136 -0.59 -16.76 11.67
C TYR A 136 0.14 -17.71 10.70
N ASP A 137 0.06 -19.00 11.02
CA ASP A 137 0.43 -20.06 10.08
C ASP A 137 -0.76 -20.32 9.13
N ASP A 138 -0.78 -19.59 8.01
CA ASP A 138 -1.87 -19.67 7.03
C ASP A 138 -2.00 -21.05 6.42
N LEU A 139 -0.89 -21.81 6.29
CA LEU A 139 -0.92 -23.17 5.78
C LEU A 139 -1.66 -24.10 6.76
N ALA A 140 -1.32 -24.05 8.05
CA ALA A 140 -2.02 -24.81 9.09
C ALA A 140 -3.50 -24.41 9.21
N LEU A 141 -3.80 -23.09 9.07
CA LEU A 141 -5.18 -22.61 9.03
C LEU A 141 -5.97 -23.15 7.84
N MET A 142 -5.34 -23.32 6.68
CA MET A 142 -5.97 -23.91 5.49
C MET A 142 -6.20 -25.41 5.64
N GLU A 143 -5.26 -26.13 6.24
CA GLU A 143 -5.40 -27.56 6.53
C GLU A 143 -6.56 -27.81 7.50
N ASP A 144 -6.66 -27.03 8.58
CA ASP A 144 -7.76 -27.09 9.56
C ASP A 144 -9.10 -26.73 8.91
N MET A 145 -9.12 -25.72 8.05
CA MET A 145 -10.32 -25.32 7.31
C MET A 145 -10.76 -26.41 6.31
N GLN A 146 -9.83 -27.07 5.64
CA GLN A 146 -10.12 -28.19 4.78
C GLN A 146 -10.71 -29.37 5.58
N ALA A 147 -10.13 -29.71 6.73
CA ALA A 147 -10.66 -30.73 7.61
C ALA A 147 -12.09 -30.41 8.08
N PHE A 148 -12.35 -29.16 8.44
CA PHE A 148 -13.69 -28.66 8.81
C PHE A 148 -14.71 -28.79 7.67
N LEU A 149 -14.33 -28.44 6.44
CA LEU A 149 -15.21 -28.46 5.28
C LEU A 149 -15.49 -29.88 4.76
N THR A 150 -14.52 -30.78 4.91
CA THR A 150 -14.63 -32.16 4.39
C THR A 150 -15.23 -33.16 5.38
N ASP A 151 -15.64 -32.72 6.56
CA ASP A 151 -16.20 -33.60 7.59
C ASP A 151 -15.24 -34.73 8.00
N SER A 152 -13.94 -34.58 7.79
CA SER A 152 -12.97 -35.58 8.21
C SER A 152 -13.01 -35.68 9.74
N LYS A 153 -13.15 -36.92 10.24
CA LYS A 153 -13.21 -37.21 11.69
C LYS A 153 -11.88 -37.03 12.42
N GLN A 154 -10.97 -36.26 11.86
CA GLN A 154 -9.77 -35.88 12.59
C GLN A 154 -10.14 -34.92 13.70
N ASP A 155 -9.79 -35.34 14.90
CA ASP A 155 -10.04 -34.58 16.09
C ASP A 155 -9.47 -33.18 15.94
N VAL A 156 -10.40 -32.23 15.90
CA VAL A 156 -10.22 -30.84 16.28
C VAL A 156 -9.53 -29.94 15.28
N VAL A 157 -10.27 -28.99 14.85
CA VAL A 157 -9.80 -27.70 14.35
C VAL A 157 -8.96 -27.03 15.45
N TYR A 158 -7.67 -27.31 15.51
CA TYR A 158 -6.75 -26.74 16.50
C TYR A 158 -6.68 -25.22 16.41
N GLN A 159 -6.97 -24.66 15.25
CA GLN A 159 -6.90 -23.24 14.97
C GLN A 159 -8.29 -22.59 14.80
N LEU A 160 -9.34 -23.24 15.30
CA LEU A 160 -10.69 -22.70 15.16
C LEU A 160 -10.84 -21.32 15.80
N GLU A 161 -10.15 -21.07 16.91
CA GLU A 161 -10.14 -19.75 17.54
C GLU A 161 -9.43 -18.71 16.66
N ALA A 162 -8.29 -19.05 16.06
CA ALA A 162 -7.61 -18.19 15.10
C ALA A 162 -8.48 -17.89 13.88
N LEU A 163 -9.11 -18.91 13.30
CA LEU A 163 -10.07 -18.73 12.18
C LEU A 163 -11.27 -17.85 12.60
N ALA A 164 -11.73 -17.95 13.84
CA ALA A 164 -12.80 -17.10 14.35
C ALA A 164 -12.32 -15.66 14.63
N ASP A 165 -11.10 -15.46 15.10
CA ASP A 165 -10.49 -14.13 15.32
C ASP A 165 -10.25 -13.42 14.00
N MET A 166 -9.78 -14.14 12.99
CA MET A 166 -9.66 -13.65 11.62
C MET A 166 -11.02 -13.45 10.92
N LYS A 167 -12.12 -13.84 11.58
CA LYS A 167 -13.49 -13.77 11.03
C LYS A 167 -13.68 -14.61 9.76
N VAL A 168 -12.88 -15.66 9.59
CA VAL A 168 -13.07 -16.67 8.54
C VAL A 168 -14.31 -17.51 8.90
N VAL A 169 -14.43 -17.92 10.15
CA VAL A 169 -15.64 -18.55 10.68
C VAL A 169 -16.36 -17.61 11.65
N GLY A 170 -17.68 -17.67 11.67
CA GLY A 170 -18.50 -16.87 12.59
C GLY A 170 -18.51 -17.50 13.98
N ARG A 171 -17.80 -16.90 14.95
CA ARG A 171 -17.71 -17.41 16.34
C ARG A 171 -19.08 -17.75 16.94
N ASN A 172 -20.08 -16.90 16.75
CA ASN A 172 -21.43 -17.11 17.26
C ASN A 172 -22.29 -18.06 16.40
N SER A 173 -21.77 -18.53 15.27
CA SER A 173 -22.45 -19.48 14.39
C SER A 173 -21.96 -20.92 14.59
N LEU A 174 -20.94 -21.13 15.41
CA LEU A 174 -20.41 -22.45 15.74
C LEU A 174 -21.46 -23.25 16.52
N HIS A 175 -21.87 -24.40 15.99
CA HIS A 175 -22.80 -25.32 16.66
C HIS A 175 -22.59 -26.75 16.17
N TRP A 176 -23.03 -27.73 16.98
CA TRP A 176 -23.00 -29.13 16.62
C TRP A 176 -24.36 -29.55 16.06
N GLU A 177 -24.34 -30.14 14.87
CA GLU A 177 -25.51 -30.70 14.20
C GLU A 177 -25.17 -32.08 13.67
N ASP A 178 -25.95 -33.10 14.04
CA ASP A 178 -25.75 -34.51 13.65
C ASP A 178 -24.33 -35.03 13.92
N GLY A 179 -23.73 -34.62 15.03
CA GLY A 179 -22.38 -34.99 15.42
C GLY A 179 -21.27 -34.30 14.61
N LYS A 180 -21.61 -33.26 13.85
CA LYS A 180 -20.70 -32.47 13.02
C LYS A 180 -20.68 -31.02 13.50
N LEU A 181 -19.48 -30.41 13.49
CA LEU A 181 -19.34 -29.00 13.75
C LEU A 181 -19.75 -28.18 12.52
N ARG A 182 -20.62 -27.20 12.72
CA ARG A 182 -21.11 -26.30 11.69
C ARG A 182 -20.77 -24.84 12.04
N ALA A 183 -20.47 -24.03 11.03
CA ALA A 183 -20.27 -22.60 11.17
C ALA A 183 -20.62 -21.86 9.88
N MET A 184 -20.89 -20.58 10.01
CA MET A 184 -20.93 -19.68 8.85
C MET A 184 -19.49 -19.32 8.44
N VAL A 185 -19.15 -19.51 7.17
CA VAL A 185 -17.83 -19.23 6.61
C VAL A 185 -17.86 -17.94 5.79
N ASN A 186 -16.91 -17.06 6.05
CA ASN A 186 -16.68 -15.86 5.25
C ASN A 186 -15.69 -16.18 4.12
N PHE A 187 -16.19 -16.40 2.92
CA PHE A 187 -15.38 -16.78 1.77
C PHE A 187 -14.34 -15.72 1.36
N ASN A 188 -14.61 -14.44 1.58
CA ASN A 188 -13.63 -13.41 1.26
C ASN A 188 -12.41 -13.48 2.21
N ARG A 189 -12.65 -13.75 3.51
CA ARG A 189 -11.57 -13.96 4.48
C ARG A 189 -10.84 -15.27 4.25
N LEU A 190 -11.55 -16.33 3.92
CA LEU A 190 -10.96 -17.61 3.54
C LEU A 190 -10.03 -17.46 2.32
N ALA A 191 -10.42 -16.68 1.32
CA ALA A 191 -9.57 -16.39 0.16
C ALA A 191 -8.27 -15.66 0.53
N MET A 192 -8.30 -14.78 1.54
CA MET A 192 -7.08 -14.12 2.04
C MET A 192 -6.13 -15.11 2.71
N VAL A 193 -6.64 -16.00 3.57
CA VAL A 193 -5.85 -17.07 4.21
C VAL A 193 -5.26 -18.01 3.14
N HIS A 194 -6.06 -18.41 2.16
CA HIS A 194 -5.59 -19.24 1.04
C HIS A 194 -4.46 -18.56 0.26
N HIS A 195 -4.54 -17.26 0.04
CA HIS A 195 -3.49 -16.51 -0.64
C HIS A 195 -2.20 -16.48 0.19
N GLY A 196 -2.31 -16.24 1.51
CA GLY A 196 -1.16 -16.31 2.42
C GLY A 196 -0.52 -17.68 2.47
N ALA A 197 -1.32 -18.76 2.55
CA ALA A 197 -0.82 -20.14 2.55
C ALA A 197 -0.04 -20.49 1.27
N ILE A 198 -0.44 -19.98 0.09
CA ILE A 198 0.32 -20.16 -1.16
C ILE A 198 1.68 -19.49 -1.06
N GLY A 199 1.78 -18.34 -0.41
CA GLY A 199 3.04 -17.63 -0.22
C GLY A 199 3.99 -18.30 0.79
N GLN A 200 3.49 -19.22 1.64
CA GLN A 200 4.28 -20.00 2.62
C GLN A 200 4.83 -21.32 2.05
N LEU A 201 4.35 -21.80 0.89
CA LEU A 201 4.83 -22.99 0.18
C LEU A 201 6.08 -22.69 -0.66
#